data_fffe61c3752d51f1066fceea094d5e57
#
_entry.id   fffe61c3752d51f1066fceea094d5e57
#
_cell.length_a   1.000
_cell.length_b   1.000
_cell.length_c   1.000
_cell.angle_alpha   90.00
_cell.angle_beta   90.00
_cell.angle_gamma   90.00
#
_symmetry.space_group_name_H-M   'P 1'
#
loop_
_entity.id
_entity.type
_entity.pdbx_description
1 polymer ?
#
loop_
_entity_poly.entity_id
_entity_poly.type
_entity_poly.pdbx_seq_one_letter_code
_entity_poly.pdbx_strand_id
1 'polypeptide(L)'
;MLKECRTHGYFRAEDCPVCGDEGRFLMNEEELDRIGRTMAGVLRHFPERYGLTMDEQGWIDLEQFVTAVQARQRMFRWLKTHHIMAVIETDPKGRYQFREGKIRATYAHSIEVKLDLPTRDIPDVLYYPTTQEELELLMETGLKPADRKMVHLSKTYEAAVIAGRVRVEDPAILAIDSKQAVADGMVIQKAGTTVFLISDVPAKYLSKAEESEVVEETEPAPKPAPKD
;
A
#
# COMPACT_ATOMS: atom_id res chain seq x y z
N MET A 1 8.15 -14.41 10.17
CA MET A 1 8.15 -15.52 9.19
C MET A 1 6.78 -15.64 8.53
N LEU A 2 6.66 -16.30 7.36
CA LEU A 2 5.41 -16.52 6.63
C LEU A 2 5.13 -18.02 6.56
N LYS A 3 3.93 -18.42 6.91
CA LYS A 3 3.49 -19.81 7.00
C LYS A 3 2.11 -20.00 6.37
N GLU A 4 1.70 -21.25 6.19
CA GLU A 4 0.39 -21.64 5.65
C GLU A 4 -0.29 -22.66 6.56
N CYS A 5 -1.45 -22.33 7.08
CA CYS A 5 -2.36 -23.27 7.70
C CYS A 5 -3.21 -23.96 6.62
N ARG A 6 -3.39 -25.26 6.71
CA ARG A 6 -4.19 -26.03 5.74
C ARG A 6 -5.65 -25.61 5.69
N THR A 7 -6.18 -25.12 6.81
CA THR A 7 -7.59 -24.76 6.96
C THR A 7 -7.82 -23.25 6.80
N HIS A 8 -6.88 -22.40 7.27
CA HIS A 8 -7.10 -20.96 7.41
C HIS A 8 -6.22 -20.10 6.47
N GLY A 9 -5.41 -20.74 5.60
CA GLY A 9 -4.59 -20.04 4.62
C GLY A 9 -3.29 -19.45 5.19
N TYR A 10 -2.80 -18.37 4.61
CA TYR A 10 -1.50 -17.80 4.93
C TYR A 10 -1.52 -16.87 6.15
N PHE A 11 -0.43 -16.86 6.92
CA PHE A 11 -0.30 -16.02 8.11
C PHE A 11 1.15 -15.65 8.42
N ARG A 12 1.35 -14.55 9.19
CA ARG A 12 2.67 -14.05 9.63
C ARG A 12 2.75 -14.06 11.15
N ALA A 13 2.72 -15.24 11.72
CA ALA A 13 2.85 -15.45 13.16
C ALA A 13 3.64 -16.74 13.44
N GLU A 14 3.88 -17.06 14.69
CA GLU A 14 4.48 -18.32 15.08
C GLU A 14 3.52 -19.47 14.82
N ASP A 15 2.26 -19.29 15.22
CA ASP A 15 1.18 -20.25 15.01
C ASP A 15 -0.01 -19.58 14.31
N CYS A 16 -0.88 -20.39 13.71
CA CYS A 16 -2.11 -19.92 13.06
C CYS A 16 -2.99 -19.15 14.08
N PRO A 17 -3.32 -17.89 13.83
CA PRO A 17 -4.08 -17.07 14.78
C PRO A 17 -5.53 -17.55 14.98
N VAL A 18 -6.01 -18.49 14.18
CA VAL A 18 -7.38 -19.01 14.25
C VAL A 18 -7.45 -20.33 15.01
N CYS A 19 -6.55 -21.29 14.74
CA CYS A 19 -6.63 -22.64 15.32
C CYS A 19 -5.37 -23.05 16.13
N GLY A 20 -4.33 -22.23 16.18
CA GLY A 20 -3.09 -22.55 16.91
C GLY A 20 -2.20 -23.61 16.24
N ASP A 21 -2.49 -24.01 15.00
CA ASP A 21 -1.64 -24.95 14.25
C ASP A 21 -0.32 -24.23 13.85
N GLU A 22 0.81 -24.93 14.00
CA GLU A 22 2.11 -24.39 13.59
C GLU A 22 2.17 -23.98 12.11
N GLY A 23 1.42 -24.68 11.28
CA GLY A 23 1.37 -24.45 9.83
C GLY A 23 2.65 -24.86 9.10
N ARG A 24 2.58 -24.86 7.78
CA ARG A 24 3.71 -25.14 6.90
C ARG A 24 4.55 -23.89 6.71
N PHE A 25 5.85 -23.96 6.97
CA PHE A 25 6.80 -22.89 6.68
C PHE A 25 6.88 -22.61 5.18
N LEU A 26 6.84 -21.33 4.80
CA LEU A 26 7.01 -20.86 3.42
C LEU A 26 8.28 -20.04 3.26
N MET A 27 8.53 -19.04 4.11
CA MET A 27 9.73 -18.21 4.06
C MET A 27 10.01 -17.52 5.41
N ASN A 28 11.27 -17.23 5.66
CA ASN A 28 11.69 -16.45 6.82
C ASN A 28 11.53 -14.94 6.57
N GLU A 29 11.84 -14.11 7.58
CA GLU A 29 11.72 -12.65 7.52
C GLU A 29 12.63 -12.02 6.47
N GLU A 30 13.85 -12.53 6.34
CA GLU A 30 14.82 -12.01 5.37
C GLU A 30 14.40 -12.29 3.93
N GLU A 31 13.91 -13.50 3.66
CA GLU A 31 13.36 -13.89 2.36
C GLU A 31 12.11 -13.08 2.02
N LEU A 32 11.21 -12.89 3.01
CA LEU A 32 10.01 -12.09 2.87
C LEU A 32 10.32 -10.61 2.55
N ASP A 33 11.32 -10.03 3.22
CA ASP A 33 11.74 -8.66 2.96
C ASP A 33 12.40 -8.53 1.58
N ARG A 34 13.26 -9.47 1.20
CA ARG A 34 13.90 -9.48 -0.11
C ARG A 34 12.90 -9.62 -1.25
N ILE A 35 11.94 -10.56 -1.15
CA ILE A 35 10.92 -10.71 -2.18
C ILE A 35 9.99 -9.50 -2.21
N GLY A 36 9.65 -8.93 -1.06
CA GLY A 36 8.87 -7.69 -0.96
C GLY A 36 9.52 -6.52 -1.68
N ARG A 37 10.85 -6.33 -1.52
CA ARG A 37 11.62 -5.32 -2.27
C ARG A 37 11.65 -5.61 -3.77
N THR A 38 11.82 -6.87 -4.16
CA THR A 38 11.80 -7.27 -5.57
C THR A 38 10.44 -7.01 -6.20
N MET A 39 9.35 -7.41 -5.54
CA MET A 39 7.99 -7.12 -5.98
C MET A 39 7.76 -5.61 -6.14
N ALA A 40 8.13 -4.82 -5.14
CA ALA A 40 7.99 -3.36 -5.20
C ALA A 40 8.78 -2.76 -6.37
N GLY A 41 10.03 -3.17 -6.57
CA GLY A 41 10.87 -2.71 -7.66
C GLY A 41 10.28 -3.03 -9.03
N VAL A 42 9.92 -4.28 -9.27
CA VAL A 42 9.40 -4.75 -10.56
C VAL A 42 8.02 -4.15 -10.84
N LEU A 43 7.09 -4.25 -9.90
CA LEU A 43 5.70 -3.87 -10.12
C LEU A 43 5.45 -2.35 -10.13
N ARG A 44 6.43 -1.53 -9.71
CA ARG A 44 6.27 -0.07 -9.61
C ARG A 44 7.20 0.74 -10.49
N HIS A 45 8.37 0.17 -10.84
CA HIS A 45 9.46 0.99 -11.39
C HIS A 45 10.07 0.44 -12.68
N PHE A 46 10.38 -0.85 -12.74
CA PHE A 46 11.20 -1.40 -13.81
C PHE A 46 10.82 -2.84 -14.24
N PRO A 47 9.56 -3.11 -14.64
CA PRO A 47 9.17 -4.44 -15.14
C PRO A 47 9.98 -4.86 -16.36
N GLU A 48 10.35 -3.92 -17.22
CA GLU A 48 11.14 -4.16 -18.43
C GLU A 48 12.53 -4.73 -18.14
N ARG A 49 13.13 -4.40 -17.00
CA ARG A 49 14.41 -4.98 -16.57
C ARG A 49 14.32 -6.50 -16.34
N TYR A 50 13.12 -6.99 -16.10
CA TYR A 50 12.83 -8.41 -15.94
C TYR A 50 12.25 -9.05 -17.21
N GLY A 51 12.14 -8.28 -18.30
CA GLY A 51 11.52 -8.72 -19.55
C GLY A 51 10.00 -8.94 -19.41
N LEU A 52 9.37 -8.25 -18.46
CA LEU A 52 7.97 -8.36 -18.17
C LEU A 52 7.17 -7.24 -18.85
N THR A 53 6.03 -7.60 -19.41
CA THR A 53 5.05 -6.66 -19.96
C THR A 53 3.97 -6.39 -18.93
N MET A 54 3.74 -5.11 -18.66
CA MET A 54 2.68 -4.62 -17.79
C MET A 54 1.58 -4.01 -18.64
N ASP A 55 0.32 -4.29 -18.32
CA ASP A 55 -0.81 -3.64 -18.98
C ASP A 55 -1.03 -2.20 -18.46
N GLU A 56 -1.95 -1.45 -19.09
CA GLU A 56 -2.23 -0.05 -18.70
C GLU A 56 -2.68 0.12 -17.26
N GLN A 57 -3.22 -0.92 -16.64
CA GLN A 57 -3.70 -0.92 -15.24
C GLN A 57 -2.66 -1.47 -14.26
N GLY A 58 -1.46 -1.75 -14.73
CA GLY A 58 -0.35 -2.20 -13.89
C GLY A 58 -0.30 -3.71 -13.64
N TRP A 59 -1.10 -4.52 -14.35
CA TRP A 59 -1.12 -5.96 -14.17
C TRP A 59 0.01 -6.66 -14.93
N ILE A 60 0.63 -7.62 -14.26
CA ILE A 60 1.64 -8.55 -14.81
C ILE A 60 1.17 -9.98 -14.54
N ASP A 61 1.39 -10.88 -15.48
CA ASP A 61 1.14 -12.31 -15.29
C ASP A 61 2.01 -12.87 -14.16
N LEU A 62 1.39 -13.60 -13.22
CA LEU A 62 2.05 -14.10 -12.01
C LEU A 62 3.11 -15.17 -12.33
N GLU A 63 2.85 -16.07 -13.28
CA GLU A 63 3.79 -17.14 -13.65
C GLU A 63 5.02 -16.56 -14.37
N GLN A 64 4.78 -15.58 -15.26
CA GLN A 64 5.86 -14.85 -15.91
C GLN A 64 6.70 -14.08 -14.89
N PHE A 65 6.06 -13.43 -13.91
CA PHE A 65 6.77 -12.74 -12.83
C PHE A 65 7.69 -13.69 -12.06
N VAL A 66 7.17 -14.84 -11.60
CA VAL A 66 7.95 -15.83 -10.85
C VAL A 66 9.12 -16.35 -11.70
N THR A 67 8.87 -16.71 -12.96
CA THR A 67 9.90 -17.21 -13.90
C THR A 67 11.01 -16.17 -14.12
N ALA A 68 10.64 -14.91 -14.32
CA ALA A 68 11.58 -13.81 -14.53
C ALA A 68 12.45 -13.53 -13.29
N VAL A 69 11.85 -13.60 -12.09
CA VAL A 69 12.59 -13.42 -10.83
C VAL A 69 13.56 -14.58 -10.60
N GLN A 70 13.14 -15.83 -10.82
CA GLN A 70 14.01 -17.02 -10.72
C GLN A 70 15.20 -16.95 -11.69
N ALA A 71 14.96 -16.51 -12.93
CA ALA A 71 16.00 -16.42 -13.95
C ALA A 71 17.07 -15.36 -13.58
N ARG A 72 16.68 -14.25 -12.99
CA ARG A 72 17.58 -13.15 -12.66
C ARG A 72 18.25 -13.25 -11.29
N GLN A 73 17.60 -13.88 -10.34
CA GLN A 73 18.03 -13.93 -8.94
C GLN A 73 18.14 -15.38 -8.46
N ARG A 74 19.36 -15.93 -8.48
CA ARG A 74 19.63 -17.34 -8.12
C ARG A 74 19.10 -17.73 -6.73
N MET A 75 19.03 -16.77 -5.80
CA MET A 75 18.50 -16.99 -4.44
C MET A 75 17.01 -17.31 -4.43
N PHE A 76 16.26 -16.96 -5.50
CA PHE A 76 14.82 -17.21 -5.61
C PHE A 76 14.46 -18.41 -6.50
N ARG A 77 15.39 -19.34 -6.75
CA ARG A 77 15.09 -20.56 -7.54
C ARG A 77 13.98 -21.44 -6.93
N TRP A 78 13.79 -21.33 -5.63
CA TRP A 78 12.72 -22.00 -4.88
C TRP A 78 11.36 -21.32 -4.96
N LEU A 79 11.32 -20.06 -5.40
CA LEU A 79 10.10 -19.25 -5.44
C LEU A 79 9.05 -19.91 -6.36
N LYS A 80 7.80 -19.90 -5.94
CA LYS A 80 6.65 -20.39 -6.70
C LYS A 80 5.51 -19.39 -6.57
N THR A 81 4.48 -19.53 -7.42
CA THR A 81 3.31 -18.65 -7.43
C THR A 81 2.62 -18.54 -6.08
N HIS A 82 2.46 -19.65 -5.35
CA HIS A 82 1.84 -19.65 -4.01
C HIS A 82 2.64 -18.85 -2.97
N HIS A 83 3.94 -18.71 -3.10
CA HIS A 83 4.75 -17.84 -2.24
C HIS A 83 4.42 -16.37 -2.46
N ILE A 84 4.24 -15.96 -3.73
CA ILE A 84 3.82 -14.59 -4.08
C ILE A 84 2.40 -14.33 -3.58
N MET A 85 1.50 -15.31 -3.76
CA MET A 85 0.12 -15.22 -3.23
C MET A 85 0.13 -15.03 -1.71
N ALA A 86 0.93 -15.81 -0.99
CA ALA A 86 1.08 -15.70 0.46
C ALA A 86 1.58 -14.29 0.88
N VAL A 87 2.53 -13.71 0.14
CA VAL A 87 3.00 -12.34 0.38
C VAL A 87 1.87 -11.33 0.17
N ILE A 88 1.09 -11.46 -0.90
CA ILE A 88 -0.01 -10.54 -1.24
C ILE A 88 -1.11 -10.61 -0.19
N GLU A 89 -1.60 -11.81 0.13
CA GLU A 89 -2.72 -12.02 1.04
C GLU A 89 -2.41 -11.61 2.48
N THR A 90 -1.14 -11.71 2.88
CA THR A 90 -0.71 -11.35 4.23
C THR A 90 -0.06 -9.97 4.31
N ASP A 91 -0.06 -9.17 3.23
CA ASP A 91 0.55 -7.84 3.28
C ASP A 91 -0.27 -6.86 4.13
N PRO A 92 0.22 -6.42 5.30
CA PRO A 92 -0.56 -5.59 6.22
C PRO A 92 -0.86 -4.19 5.64
N LYS A 93 -0.07 -3.75 4.63
CA LYS A 93 -0.25 -2.45 3.97
C LYS A 93 -1.15 -2.51 2.73
N GLY A 94 -1.57 -3.71 2.28
CA GLY A 94 -2.39 -3.88 1.08
C GLY A 94 -1.74 -3.32 -0.19
N ARG A 95 -0.40 -3.49 -0.33
CA ARG A 95 0.39 -2.91 -1.42
C ARG A 95 0.18 -3.57 -2.77
N TYR A 96 -0.40 -4.76 -2.77
CA TYR A 96 -0.49 -5.60 -3.97
C TYR A 96 -1.89 -6.17 -4.12
N GLN A 97 -2.25 -6.47 -5.36
CA GLN A 97 -3.49 -7.16 -5.70
C GLN A 97 -3.19 -8.37 -6.59
N PHE A 98 -4.03 -9.39 -6.45
CA PHE A 98 -4.09 -10.53 -7.34
C PHE A 98 -5.49 -10.62 -7.95
N ARG A 99 -5.57 -10.85 -9.25
CA ARG A 99 -6.82 -11.08 -9.98
C ARG A 99 -6.55 -11.91 -11.24
N GLU A 100 -7.26 -13.03 -11.40
CA GLU A 100 -7.25 -13.84 -12.63
C GLU A 100 -5.85 -14.21 -13.13
N GLY A 101 -4.98 -14.70 -12.22
CA GLY A 101 -3.60 -15.09 -12.56
C GLY A 101 -2.63 -13.93 -12.74
N LYS A 102 -3.03 -12.69 -12.50
CA LYS A 102 -2.21 -11.49 -12.60
C LYS A 102 -2.01 -10.82 -11.25
N ILE A 103 -0.90 -10.10 -11.12
CA ILE A 103 -0.54 -9.33 -9.93
C ILE A 103 -0.21 -7.88 -10.31
N ARG A 104 -0.46 -6.95 -9.39
CA ARG A 104 -0.02 -5.55 -9.52
C ARG A 104 0.29 -4.91 -8.18
N ALA A 105 1.05 -3.82 -8.20
CA ALA A 105 1.08 -2.89 -7.09
C ALA A 105 -0.13 -1.94 -7.15
N THR A 106 -0.58 -1.45 -6.00
CA THR A 106 -1.74 -0.56 -5.88
C THR A 106 -1.35 0.91 -5.80
N TYR A 107 -0.08 1.23 -5.53
CA TYR A 107 0.41 2.61 -5.43
C TYR A 107 1.94 2.70 -5.57
N ALA A 108 2.44 3.94 -5.55
CA ALA A 108 3.85 4.31 -5.57
C ALA A 108 4.58 4.00 -6.89
N HIS A 109 3.86 4.03 -8.01
CA HIS A 109 4.46 3.86 -9.34
C HIS A 109 5.27 5.10 -9.74
N SER A 110 6.44 4.89 -10.35
CA SER A 110 7.18 5.90 -11.10
C SER A 110 6.93 5.81 -12.62
N ILE A 111 6.37 4.70 -13.07
CA ILE A 111 5.90 4.47 -14.43
C ILE A 111 4.42 4.85 -14.55
N GLU A 112 3.95 5.10 -15.76
CA GLU A 112 2.57 5.49 -15.99
C GLU A 112 1.65 4.27 -15.95
N VAL A 113 0.65 4.33 -15.07
CA VAL A 113 -0.41 3.32 -14.94
C VAL A 113 -1.75 4.00 -14.67
N LYS A 114 -2.82 3.47 -15.23
CA LYS A 114 -4.21 3.92 -15.01
C LYS A 114 -4.90 2.98 -14.05
N LEU A 115 -4.67 3.15 -12.75
CA LEU A 115 -5.23 2.27 -11.74
C LEU A 115 -6.75 2.42 -11.63
N ASP A 116 -7.48 1.31 -11.65
CA ASP A 116 -8.92 1.20 -11.42
C ASP A 116 -9.23 0.86 -9.96
N LEU A 117 -8.80 1.73 -9.04
CA LEU A 117 -8.95 1.52 -7.61
C LEU A 117 -10.30 2.04 -7.09
N PRO A 118 -10.80 1.50 -5.94
CA PRO A 118 -12.04 1.97 -5.33
C PRO A 118 -11.99 3.46 -4.97
N THR A 119 -13.10 4.16 -5.22
CA THR A 119 -13.30 5.59 -4.87
C THR A 119 -14.36 5.78 -3.79
N ARG A 120 -14.69 4.72 -3.06
CA ARG A 120 -15.65 4.69 -1.94
C ARG A 120 -14.92 4.49 -0.62
N ASP A 121 -15.63 4.75 0.47
CA ASP A 121 -15.09 4.62 1.83
C ASP A 121 -13.84 5.51 2.03
N ILE A 122 -13.93 6.75 1.53
CA ILE A 122 -12.90 7.77 1.72
C ILE A 122 -13.15 8.45 3.05
N PRO A 123 -12.16 8.51 3.98
CA PRO A 123 -12.28 9.26 5.22
C PRO A 123 -12.59 10.75 4.98
N ASP A 124 -13.29 11.40 5.91
CA ASP A 124 -13.61 12.82 5.83
C ASP A 124 -12.34 13.68 5.80
N VAL A 125 -11.29 13.23 6.50
CA VAL A 125 -9.97 13.88 6.55
C VAL A 125 -8.89 12.85 6.19
N LEU A 126 -7.94 13.27 5.38
CA LEU A 126 -6.71 12.54 5.05
C LEU A 126 -5.49 13.39 5.40
N TYR A 127 -4.30 12.79 5.44
CA TYR A 127 -3.10 13.45 5.94
C TYR A 127 -1.94 13.34 4.96
N TYR A 128 -1.10 14.38 4.91
CA TYR A 128 0.09 14.43 4.07
C TYR A 128 1.30 14.91 4.88
N PRO A 129 2.40 14.14 4.91
CA PRO A 129 3.62 14.56 5.60
C PRO A 129 4.47 15.47 4.73
N THR A 130 4.99 16.54 5.32
CA THR A 130 5.91 17.47 4.68
C THR A 130 7.02 17.88 5.64
N THR A 131 7.92 18.78 5.23
CA THR A 131 8.89 19.40 6.12
C THR A 131 8.36 20.73 6.66
N GLN A 132 8.96 21.25 7.73
CA GLN A 132 8.60 22.55 8.28
C GLN A 132 8.85 23.68 7.27
N GLU A 133 9.90 23.54 6.46
CA GLU A 133 10.29 24.52 5.43
C GLU A 133 9.32 24.54 4.24
N GLU A 134 8.74 23.38 3.88
CA GLU A 134 7.81 23.27 2.76
C GLU A 134 6.37 23.63 3.14
N LEU A 135 6.04 23.62 4.44
CA LEU A 135 4.68 23.72 4.95
C LEU A 135 3.91 24.93 4.43
N GLU A 136 4.47 26.13 4.60
CA GLU A 136 3.81 27.39 4.20
C GLU A 136 3.61 27.46 2.69
N LEU A 137 4.64 27.07 1.93
CA LEU A 137 4.55 27.03 0.47
C LEU A 137 3.44 26.09 -0.01
N LEU A 138 3.32 24.91 0.58
CA LEU A 138 2.28 23.94 0.22
C LEU A 138 0.88 24.43 0.63
N MET A 139 0.74 25.11 1.75
CA MET A 139 -0.50 25.76 2.16
C MET A 139 -0.97 26.83 1.17
N GLU A 140 -0.06 27.49 0.46
CA GLU A 140 -0.39 28.49 -0.55
C GLU A 140 -0.61 27.87 -1.94
N THR A 141 0.21 26.90 -2.33
CA THR A 141 0.23 26.37 -3.72
C THR A 141 -0.54 25.08 -3.93
N GLY A 142 -0.89 24.37 -2.83
CA GLY A 142 -1.47 23.02 -2.89
C GLY A 142 -0.43 21.93 -3.06
N LEU A 143 -0.90 20.67 -3.09
CA LEU A 143 -0.06 19.49 -3.27
C LEU A 143 -0.08 19.05 -4.74
N LYS A 144 1.09 18.79 -5.29
CA LYS A 144 1.27 18.17 -6.60
C LYS A 144 2.19 16.95 -6.52
N PRO A 145 2.03 15.97 -7.43
CA PRO A 145 2.97 14.87 -7.52
C PRO A 145 4.40 15.36 -7.78
N ALA A 146 5.37 14.77 -7.09
CA ALA A 146 6.80 15.02 -7.32
C ALA A 146 7.43 13.83 -8.05
N ASP A 147 8.08 12.91 -7.32
CA ASP A 147 8.73 11.72 -7.88
C ASP A 147 7.74 10.60 -8.28
N ARG A 148 6.50 10.75 -7.89
CA ARG A 148 5.41 9.80 -8.15
C ARG A 148 4.43 10.38 -9.16
N LYS A 149 3.52 9.56 -9.68
CA LYS A 149 2.47 10.01 -10.62
C LYS A 149 1.22 10.55 -9.94
N MET A 150 1.08 10.30 -8.64
CA MET A 150 -0.05 10.72 -7.81
C MET A 150 0.46 11.23 -6.46
N VAL A 151 -0.29 12.11 -5.83
CA VAL A 151 -0.11 12.48 -4.42
C VAL A 151 -0.58 11.31 -3.56
N HIS A 152 0.21 10.94 -2.54
CA HIS A 152 -0.09 9.85 -1.61
C HIS A 152 -0.52 10.44 -0.28
N LEU A 153 -1.74 10.16 0.12
CA LEU A 153 -2.34 10.60 1.36
C LEU A 153 -2.41 9.43 2.35
N SER A 154 -2.26 9.72 3.62
CA SER A 154 -2.37 8.75 4.71
C SER A 154 -3.75 8.79 5.35
N LYS A 155 -4.25 7.63 5.81
CA LYS A 155 -5.55 7.51 6.48
C LYS A 155 -5.58 8.26 7.82
N THR A 156 -4.49 8.16 8.60
CA THR A 156 -4.39 8.72 9.94
C THR A 156 -3.17 9.64 10.08
N TYR A 157 -3.19 10.48 11.10
CA TYR A 157 -2.07 11.34 11.46
C TYR A 157 -0.78 10.52 11.71
N GLU A 158 -0.87 9.45 12.51
CA GLU A 158 0.27 8.58 12.84
C GLU A 158 0.84 7.91 11.60
N ALA A 159 -0.02 7.46 10.67
CA ALA A 159 0.43 6.88 9.40
C ALA A 159 1.18 7.91 8.55
N ALA A 160 0.77 9.18 8.58
CA ALA A 160 1.47 10.27 7.91
C ALA A 160 2.81 10.57 8.58
N VAL A 161 2.88 10.61 9.91
CA VAL A 161 4.14 10.77 10.66
C VAL A 161 5.13 9.66 10.32
N ILE A 162 4.69 8.40 10.34
CA ILE A 162 5.54 7.25 9.96
C ILE A 162 6.04 7.38 8.51
N ALA A 163 5.17 7.80 7.59
CA ALA A 163 5.55 8.01 6.20
C ALA A 163 6.54 9.17 6.02
N GLY A 164 6.37 10.26 6.77
CA GLY A 164 7.25 11.44 6.73
C GLY A 164 8.64 11.20 7.30
N ARG A 165 8.75 10.35 8.32
CA ARG A 165 10.02 9.99 8.95
C ARG A 165 11.03 9.29 8.03
N VAL A 166 10.61 8.90 6.84
CA VAL A 166 11.53 8.43 5.79
C VAL A 166 12.38 9.58 5.24
N ARG A 167 11.87 10.83 5.29
CA ARG A 167 12.54 12.03 4.75
C ARG A 167 13.14 12.92 5.83
N VAL A 168 12.45 13.07 6.96
CA VAL A 168 12.82 14.01 8.04
C VAL A 168 12.39 13.43 9.38
N GLU A 169 13.17 13.68 10.42
CA GLU A 169 12.94 13.10 11.76
C GLU A 169 11.61 13.57 12.38
N ASP A 170 11.29 14.84 12.21
CA ASP A 170 10.06 15.48 12.73
C ASP A 170 9.26 16.12 11.57
N PRO A 171 8.41 15.34 10.90
CA PRO A 171 7.62 15.84 9.78
C PRO A 171 6.46 16.74 10.26
N ALA A 172 6.25 17.84 9.53
CA ALA A 172 5.00 18.57 9.62
C ALA A 172 3.88 17.80 8.92
N ILE A 173 2.67 17.85 9.44
CA ILE A 173 1.52 17.15 8.86
C ILE A 173 0.48 18.15 8.38
N LEU A 174 0.05 18.00 7.13
CA LEU A 174 -1.11 18.68 6.58
C LEU A 174 -2.34 17.78 6.67
N ALA A 175 -3.45 18.34 7.10
CA ALA A 175 -4.78 17.74 7.00
C ALA A 175 -5.44 18.18 5.69
N ILE A 176 -6.12 17.25 5.03
CA ILE A 176 -6.85 17.47 3.79
C ILE A 176 -8.32 17.23 4.03
N ASP A 177 -9.16 18.25 3.80
CA ASP A 177 -10.63 18.10 3.79
C ASP A 177 -11.05 17.29 2.55
N SER A 178 -10.91 15.97 2.68
CA SER A 178 -11.25 15.01 1.63
C SER A 178 -12.74 14.93 1.39
N LYS A 179 -13.56 15.20 2.41
CA LYS A 179 -15.02 15.26 2.28
C LYS A 179 -15.44 16.38 1.32
N GLN A 180 -14.93 17.60 1.53
CA GLN A 180 -15.21 18.72 0.66
C GLN A 180 -14.59 18.53 -0.73
N ALA A 181 -13.37 17.99 -0.82
CA ALA A 181 -12.71 17.69 -2.09
C ALA A 181 -13.55 16.73 -2.94
N VAL A 182 -14.06 15.64 -2.36
CA VAL A 182 -14.95 14.70 -3.05
C VAL A 182 -16.29 15.34 -3.41
N ALA A 183 -16.87 16.16 -2.53
CA ALA A 183 -18.11 16.89 -2.81
C ALA A 183 -17.94 17.87 -3.99
N ASP A 184 -16.77 18.46 -4.14
CA ASP A 184 -16.42 19.34 -5.26
C ASP A 184 -16.01 18.55 -6.55
N GLY A 185 -16.12 17.22 -6.55
CA GLY A 185 -15.90 16.36 -7.72
C GLY A 185 -14.46 15.84 -7.88
N MET A 186 -13.59 16.01 -6.89
CA MET A 186 -12.25 15.41 -6.94
C MET A 186 -12.31 13.89 -6.73
N VAL A 187 -11.44 13.16 -7.42
CA VAL A 187 -11.39 11.70 -7.36
C VAL A 187 -10.27 11.28 -6.44
N ILE A 188 -10.63 10.69 -5.30
CA ILE A 188 -9.70 10.06 -4.36
C ILE A 188 -9.86 8.55 -4.47
N GLN A 189 -8.75 7.83 -4.59
CA GLN A 189 -8.71 6.38 -4.76
C GLN A 189 -8.11 5.71 -3.52
N LYS A 190 -8.73 4.65 -3.02
CA LYS A 190 -8.20 3.83 -1.93
C LYS A 190 -7.19 2.82 -2.48
N ALA A 191 -5.91 3.01 -2.17
CA ALA A 191 -4.82 2.23 -2.76
C ALA A 191 -4.26 1.14 -1.84
N GLY A 192 -4.43 1.27 -0.54
CA GLY A 192 -3.98 0.30 0.46
C GLY A 192 -4.83 0.38 1.71
N THR A 193 -4.37 -0.23 2.79
CA THR A 193 -5.07 -0.17 4.10
C THR A 193 -5.09 1.26 4.67
N THR A 194 -3.98 1.99 4.48
CA THR A 194 -3.79 3.34 5.03
C THR A 194 -3.41 4.38 3.98
N VAL A 195 -3.38 4.02 2.68
CA VAL A 195 -2.90 4.89 1.60
C VAL A 195 -4.01 5.22 0.63
N PHE A 196 -4.15 6.50 0.31
CA PHE A 196 -5.07 7.05 -0.68
C PHE A 196 -4.31 7.83 -1.73
N LEU A 197 -4.85 7.88 -2.95
CA LEU A 197 -4.23 8.56 -4.09
C LEU A 197 -5.16 9.65 -4.62
N ILE A 198 -4.56 10.77 -5.00
CA ILE A 198 -5.23 11.86 -5.69
C ILE A 198 -4.26 12.48 -6.70
N SER A 199 -4.77 13.07 -7.77
CA SER A 199 -3.93 13.71 -8.80
C SER A 199 -3.17 14.92 -8.26
N ASP A 200 -3.86 15.78 -7.53
CA ASP A 200 -3.37 17.00 -6.91
C ASP A 200 -4.34 17.41 -5.80
N VAL A 201 -3.92 18.28 -4.88
CA VAL A 201 -4.80 18.85 -3.84
C VAL A 201 -4.68 20.37 -3.86
N PRO A 202 -5.71 21.10 -4.30
CA PRO A 202 -5.74 22.55 -4.20
C PRO A 202 -5.60 23.05 -2.75
N ALA A 203 -4.92 24.20 -2.57
CA ALA A 203 -4.63 24.79 -1.27
C ALA A 203 -5.87 24.98 -0.39
N LYS A 204 -7.04 25.26 -0.99
CA LYS A 204 -8.31 25.48 -0.27
C LYS A 204 -8.79 24.30 0.58
N TYR A 205 -8.26 23.08 0.33
CA TYR A 205 -8.58 21.89 1.12
C TYR A 205 -7.52 21.56 2.17
N LEU A 206 -6.45 22.37 2.27
CA LEU A 206 -5.34 22.12 3.18
C LEU A 206 -5.51 22.90 4.48
N SER A 207 -5.15 22.28 5.58
CA SER A 207 -4.95 22.91 6.88
C SER A 207 -3.75 22.27 7.57
N LYS A 208 -3.15 22.95 8.54
CA LYS A 208 -2.11 22.37 9.40
C LYS A 208 -2.78 21.43 10.38
N ALA A 209 -2.32 20.16 10.44
CA ALA A 209 -2.80 19.20 11.43
C ALA A 209 -2.04 19.34 12.73
N GLU A 210 -2.74 19.25 13.85
CA GLU A 210 -2.16 19.16 15.20
C GLU A 210 -2.41 17.76 15.79
N GLU A 211 -1.50 17.27 16.62
CA GLU A 211 -1.58 15.93 17.23
C GLU A 211 -2.86 15.71 18.07
N SER A 212 -3.49 16.80 18.54
CA SER A 212 -4.72 16.78 19.35
C SER A 212 -6.01 16.56 18.54
N GLU A 213 -5.98 16.61 17.21
CA GLU A 213 -7.15 16.39 16.33
C GLU A 213 -7.37 14.92 15.94
N VAL A 214 -6.69 13.99 16.61
CA VAL A 214 -6.89 12.56 16.39
C VAL A 214 -8.24 12.15 16.94
N VAL A 215 -9.24 12.08 16.07
CA VAL A 215 -10.52 11.44 16.38
C VAL A 215 -10.24 9.95 16.55
N GLU A 216 -10.37 9.42 17.76
CA GLU A 216 -10.40 7.98 18.01
C GLU A 216 -11.56 7.37 17.22
N GLU A 217 -11.28 6.85 16.00
CA GLU A 217 -12.20 5.93 15.36
C GLU A 217 -12.23 4.66 16.23
N THR A 218 -13.26 4.51 17.04
CA THR A 218 -13.58 3.25 17.72
C THR A 218 -13.73 2.17 16.65
N GLU A 219 -12.80 1.22 16.62
CA GLU A 219 -12.94 0.01 15.80
C GLU A 219 -14.32 -0.61 16.06
N PRO A 220 -15.10 -0.94 15.02
CA PRO A 220 -16.33 -1.68 15.22
C PRO A 220 -15.98 -3.04 15.82
N ALA A 221 -16.60 -3.36 16.95
CA ALA A 221 -16.42 -4.63 17.65
C ALA A 221 -16.50 -5.83 16.68
N PRO A 222 -15.65 -6.86 16.82
CA PRO A 222 -15.68 -8.03 15.96
C PRO A 222 -17.07 -8.67 16.00
N LYS A 223 -17.65 -8.92 14.83
CA LYS A 223 -18.95 -9.59 14.70
C LYS A 223 -18.85 -10.94 15.38
N PRO A 224 -19.83 -11.31 16.24
CA PRO A 224 -19.86 -12.63 16.84
C PRO A 224 -19.94 -13.71 15.76
N ALA A 225 -19.16 -14.78 15.94
CA ALA A 225 -19.20 -15.96 15.08
C ALA A 225 -20.63 -16.51 14.98
N PRO A 226 -21.05 -17.03 13.82
CA PRO A 226 -22.34 -17.69 13.70
C PRO A 226 -22.37 -18.90 14.66
N LYS A 227 -23.39 -18.94 15.48
CA LYS A 227 -23.72 -20.15 16.28
C LYS A 227 -24.34 -21.14 15.33
N ASP A 228 -23.87 -22.37 15.40
CA ASP A 228 -24.41 -23.56 14.74
C ASP A 228 -25.92 -23.70 14.90
#